data_b4aa921856430de4070996ef2f0b6646
#
_entry.id   b4aa921856430de4070996ef2f0b6646
#
_cell.length_a   1.000
_cell.length_b   1.000
_cell.length_c   1.000
_cell.angle_alpha   90.00
_cell.angle_beta   90.00
_cell.angle_gamma   90.00
#
_symmetry.space_group_name_H-M   'P 1'
#
loop_
_entity.id
_entity.type
_entity.pdbx_description
1 polymer ?
#
loop_
_entity_poly.entity_id
_entity_poly.type
_entity_poly.pdbx_seq_one_letter_code
_entity_poly.pdbx_strand_id
1 'polypeptide(L)'
;MIDLADNTVYSINTTYAGNSVGLKKLALRLTITKAAEEGWLSEHMAIIGFNGDKGIHYFTASFPSGSGKTSTSMIGSLISDDLAFIREFDGFPKAVNPEIGVFGIIQGINARDDPIIWEVLHKSGEVIFSNVLMTEDGDVYWEGSELPKPERGYNYEGKWIRESGKPASHPNARFTVPLTSFKNLDGNWDNPNGVVIDGIIFGVRDYSTLIPVVEAFSWSHGVATIGASMESARTSAVIGKSDELEFNPMAILDFMPISLSRYLRNYLNFGKRLRRSPKIFGFNYFLKDENNKFLNSKEDKRIWVSWAVKRVEETTDAIYTPIGFIPFL
;
A
#
# COMPACT_ATOMS: atom_id res chain seq x y z
N MET A 1 16.38 7.81 16.17
CA MET A 1 17.65 8.24 15.55
C MET A 1 18.09 7.18 14.55
N ILE A 2 18.68 7.59 13.45
CA ILE A 2 19.26 6.66 12.46
C ILE A 2 20.75 6.97 12.37
N ASP A 3 21.58 5.96 12.58
CA ASP A 3 23.02 6.03 12.39
C ASP A 3 23.38 5.33 11.08
N LEU A 4 23.83 6.12 10.11
CA LEU A 4 24.19 5.62 8.78
C LEU A 4 25.60 4.98 8.76
N ALA A 5 26.45 5.31 9.72
CA ALA A 5 27.79 4.72 9.79
C ALA A 5 27.72 3.26 10.25
N ASP A 6 26.87 2.99 11.25
CA ASP A 6 26.72 1.65 11.83
C ASP A 6 25.49 0.90 11.26
N ASN A 7 24.76 1.48 10.31
CA ASN A 7 23.51 0.93 9.77
C ASN A 7 22.50 0.58 10.88
N THR A 8 22.38 1.42 11.89
CA THR A 8 21.58 1.14 13.09
C THR A 8 20.45 2.14 13.27
N VAL A 9 19.29 1.64 13.66
CA VAL A 9 18.13 2.44 14.05
C VAL A 9 17.95 2.34 15.57
N TYR A 10 17.96 3.50 16.23
CA TYR A 10 17.66 3.61 17.66
C TYR A 10 16.24 4.15 17.83
N SER A 11 15.39 3.39 18.52
CA SER A 11 14.03 3.80 18.89
C SER A 11 13.88 3.74 20.41
N ILE A 12 13.78 4.90 21.05
CA ILE A 12 13.71 5.02 22.51
C ILE A 12 12.48 5.86 22.85
N ASN A 13 11.62 5.31 23.69
CA ASN A 13 10.42 5.99 24.18
C ASN A 13 9.55 6.57 23.04
N THR A 14 9.29 5.76 22.02
CA THR A 14 8.48 6.14 20.85
C THR A 14 7.09 5.54 20.92
N THR A 15 6.14 6.15 20.23
CA THR A 15 4.76 5.66 20.10
C THR A 15 4.63 4.36 19.29
N TYR A 16 5.71 3.87 18.70
CA TYR A 16 5.74 2.55 18.06
C TYR A 16 5.66 1.40 19.09
N ALA A 17 5.86 1.70 20.36
CA ALA A 17 5.41 0.96 21.55
C ALA A 17 5.54 -0.56 21.46
N GLY A 18 6.77 -1.04 21.30
CA GLY A 18 7.04 -2.48 21.31
C GLY A 18 6.53 -3.25 20.09
N ASN A 19 5.95 -2.57 19.11
CA ASN A 19 5.48 -3.18 17.88
C ASN A 19 6.62 -3.21 16.83
N SER A 20 7.22 -4.38 16.62
CA SER A 20 8.29 -4.57 15.63
C SER A 20 7.86 -4.20 14.20
N VAL A 21 6.59 -4.40 13.86
CA VAL A 21 6.03 -4.03 12.55
C VAL A 21 5.98 -2.52 12.37
N GLY A 22 5.73 -1.75 13.44
CA GLY A 22 5.84 -0.29 13.41
C GLY A 22 7.26 0.21 13.17
N LEU A 23 8.27 -0.48 13.71
CA LEU A 23 9.69 -0.14 13.54
C LEU A 23 10.19 -0.33 12.10
N LYS A 24 9.55 -1.18 11.30
CA LYS A 24 9.93 -1.42 9.90
C LYS A 24 10.01 -0.12 9.08
N LYS A 25 9.14 0.85 9.35
CA LYS A 25 9.13 2.14 8.64
C LYS A 25 10.30 3.06 9.04
N LEU A 26 10.85 2.89 10.22
CA LEU A 26 12.13 3.52 10.59
C LEU A 26 13.29 2.84 9.87
N ALA A 27 13.29 1.51 9.81
CA ALA A 27 14.28 0.74 9.06
C ALA A 27 14.22 1.02 7.55
N LEU A 28 13.05 1.29 6.99
CA LEU A 28 12.88 1.68 5.59
C LEU A 28 13.74 2.92 5.23
N ARG A 29 13.83 3.91 6.11
CA ARG A 29 14.73 5.08 5.89
C ARG A 29 16.18 4.68 5.73
N LEU A 30 16.65 3.76 6.56
CA LEU A 30 18.01 3.24 6.46
C LEU A 30 18.22 2.48 5.14
N THR A 31 17.29 1.60 4.79
CA THR A 31 17.40 0.79 3.57
C THR A 31 17.27 1.62 2.29
N ILE A 32 16.48 2.71 2.28
CA ILE A 32 16.44 3.65 1.14
C ILE A 32 17.81 4.30 0.90
N THR A 33 18.51 4.71 1.97
CA THR A 33 19.87 5.26 1.84
C THR A 33 20.80 4.23 1.22
N LYS A 34 20.83 3.03 1.78
CA LYS A 34 21.68 1.92 1.32
C LYS A 34 21.34 1.51 -0.12
N ALA A 35 20.07 1.43 -0.45
CA ALA A 35 19.61 1.11 -1.80
C ALA A 35 20.10 2.14 -2.84
N ALA A 36 20.06 3.43 -2.50
CA ALA A 36 20.55 4.49 -3.37
C ALA A 36 22.08 4.49 -3.53
N GLU A 37 22.84 3.92 -2.57
CA GLU A 37 24.30 3.73 -2.66
C GLU A 37 24.66 2.51 -3.50
N GLU A 38 23.93 1.41 -3.32
CA GLU A 38 24.18 0.14 -3.99
C GLU A 38 23.44 -0.02 -5.33
N GLY A 39 22.52 0.89 -5.66
CA GLY A 39 21.78 0.92 -6.93
C GLY A 39 20.62 -0.04 -7.01
N TRP A 40 20.04 -0.50 -5.91
CA TRP A 40 18.77 -1.24 -5.88
C TRP A 40 17.63 -0.34 -5.37
N LEU A 41 16.40 -0.86 -5.26
CA LEU A 41 15.24 -0.09 -4.82
C LEU A 41 14.71 -0.65 -3.50
N SER A 42 14.47 0.26 -2.54
CA SER A 42 13.82 -0.03 -1.26
C SER A 42 12.55 0.81 -1.17
N GLU A 43 11.39 0.16 -1.16
CA GLU A 43 10.14 0.80 -1.50
C GLU A 43 9.06 0.60 -0.44
N HIS A 44 8.23 1.62 -0.29
CA HIS A 44 6.96 1.54 0.44
C HIS A 44 5.88 0.98 -0.50
N MET A 45 5.99 -0.31 -0.82
CA MET A 45 5.12 -1.00 -1.78
C MET A 45 4.69 -2.36 -1.28
N ALA A 46 3.47 -2.74 -1.57
CA ALA A 46 3.04 -4.14 -1.51
C ALA A 46 3.66 -4.95 -2.66
N ILE A 47 3.81 -6.26 -2.49
CA ILE A 47 4.14 -7.22 -3.57
C ILE A 47 2.95 -8.16 -3.69
N ILE A 48 2.37 -8.24 -4.89
CA ILE A 48 1.10 -8.93 -5.14
C ILE A 48 1.22 -9.76 -6.41
N GLY A 49 0.79 -11.02 -6.37
CA GLY A 49 0.64 -11.87 -7.53
C GLY A 49 -0.79 -11.80 -8.08
N PHE A 50 -0.96 -11.53 -9.36
CA PHE A 50 -2.25 -11.53 -10.04
C PHE A 50 -2.28 -12.65 -11.09
N ASN A 51 -3.38 -13.41 -11.11
CA ASN A 51 -3.58 -14.45 -12.11
C ASN A 51 -3.87 -13.82 -13.48
N GLY A 52 -3.14 -14.27 -14.49
CA GLY A 52 -3.38 -13.98 -15.90
C GLY A 52 -3.57 -15.25 -16.71
N ASP A 53 -3.74 -15.10 -18.02
CA ASP A 53 -3.91 -16.25 -18.94
C ASP A 53 -2.60 -17.04 -19.11
N LYS A 54 -1.44 -16.38 -18.91
CA LYS A 54 -0.10 -16.98 -19.04
C LYS A 54 0.52 -17.38 -17.69
N GLY A 55 -0.21 -17.24 -16.59
CA GLY A 55 0.27 -17.58 -15.26
C GLY A 55 0.12 -16.44 -14.25
N ILE A 56 0.88 -16.50 -13.15
CA ILE A 56 0.90 -15.45 -12.14
C ILE A 56 1.89 -14.37 -12.55
N HIS A 57 1.44 -13.12 -12.54
CA HIS A 57 2.24 -11.93 -12.77
C HIS A 57 2.39 -11.14 -11.48
N TYR A 58 3.64 -10.83 -11.08
CA TYR A 58 3.88 -10.11 -9.85
C TYR A 58 4.02 -8.62 -10.10
N PHE A 59 3.32 -7.87 -9.27
CA PHE A 59 3.32 -6.41 -9.28
C PHE A 59 3.79 -5.88 -7.94
N THR A 60 4.51 -4.76 -7.97
CA THR A 60 4.64 -3.92 -6.77
C THR A 60 3.66 -2.77 -6.84
N ALA A 61 3.11 -2.37 -5.68
CA ALA A 61 2.05 -1.38 -5.63
C ALA A 61 2.25 -0.38 -4.50
N SER A 62 2.43 0.89 -4.86
CA SER A 62 2.56 2.02 -3.94
C SER A 62 1.28 2.83 -3.91
N PHE A 63 0.78 3.07 -2.70
CA PHE A 63 -0.40 3.88 -2.47
C PHE A 63 -0.21 4.72 -1.19
N PRO A 64 -0.55 6.00 -1.19
CA PRO A 64 -0.68 6.77 0.04
C PRO A 64 -1.70 6.13 0.99
N SER A 65 -1.62 6.46 2.27
CA SER A 65 -2.56 5.94 3.27
C SER A 65 -4.01 6.20 2.84
N GLY A 66 -4.88 5.18 2.94
CA GLY A 66 -6.29 5.28 2.57
C GLY A 66 -6.56 5.34 1.06
N SER A 67 -5.56 5.14 0.20
CA SER A 67 -5.73 5.18 -1.27
C SER A 67 -5.91 3.80 -1.92
N GLY A 68 -6.05 2.72 -1.12
CA GLY A 68 -6.47 1.42 -1.62
C GLY A 68 -5.37 0.35 -1.69
N LYS A 69 -4.19 0.54 -1.06
CA LYS A 69 -3.10 -0.45 -1.05
C LYS A 69 -3.58 -1.81 -0.54
N THR A 70 -4.02 -1.89 0.70
CA THR A 70 -4.46 -3.14 1.32
C THR A 70 -5.62 -3.80 0.56
N SER A 71 -6.61 -3.01 0.12
CA SER A 71 -7.72 -3.57 -0.66
C SER A 71 -7.30 -4.08 -2.04
N THR A 72 -6.25 -3.52 -2.65
CA THR A 72 -5.67 -4.03 -3.89
C THR A 72 -4.87 -5.32 -3.62
N SER A 73 -4.13 -5.38 -2.51
CA SER A 73 -3.39 -6.58 -2.08
C SER A 73 -4.31 -7.77 -1.81
N MET A 74 -5.55 -7.53 -1.42
CA MET A 74 -6.53 -8.61 -1.16
C MET A 74 -7.19 -9.16 -2.45
N ILE A 75 -6.96 -8.55 -3.62
CA ILE A 75 -7.48 -9.06 -4.91
C ILE A 75 -6.64 -10.24 -5.43
N GLY A 76 -5.32 -10.21 -5.17
CA GLY A 76 -4.37 -11.21 -5.63
C GLY A 76 -3.79 -12.08 -4.52
N SER A 77 -2.71 -12.79 -4.82
CA SER A 77 -1.90 -13.49 -3.83
C SER A 77 -0.90 -12.53 -3.18
N LEU A 78 -0.86 -12.52 -1.86
CA LEU A 78 -0.10 -11.58 -1.05
C LEU A 78 1.31 -12.10 -0.78
N ILE A 79 2.35 -11.34 -1.17
CA ILE A 79 3.73 -11.59 -0.77
C ILE A 79 4.15 -10.62 0.34
N SER A 80 3.88 -9.32 0.15
CA SER A 80 4.19 -8.26 1.12
C SER A 80 3.10 -7.20 1.07
N ASP A 81 2.72 -6.67 2.24
CA ASP A 81 1.68 -5.62 2.32
C ASP A 81 2.23 -4.21 2.16
N ASP A 82 3.46 -3.96 2.59
CA ASP A 82 3.90 -2.58 2.82
C ASP A 82 5.33 -2.27 2.33
N LEU A 83 6.24 -3.24 2.31
CA LEU A 83 7.64 -3.06 1.92
C LEU A 83 8.08 -4.04 0.85
N ALA A 84 8.89 -3.53 -0.10
CA ALA A 84 9.51 -4.32 -1.14
C ALA A 84 10.98 -3.95 -1.32
N PHE A 85 11.88 -4.92 -1.36
CA PHE A 85 13.26 -4.73 -1.79
C PHE A 85 13.43 -5.31 -3.19
N ILE A 86 13.83 -4.47 -4.15
CA ILE A 86 13.88 -4.84 -5.56
C ILE A 86 15.33 -4.73 -6.05
N ARG A 87 15.87 -5.85 -6.52
CA ARG A 87 17.21 -5.93 -7.11
C ARG A 87 17.15 -6.43 -8.54
N GLU A 88 18.13 -6.05 -9.32
CA GLU A 88 18.35 -6.59 -10.65
C GLU A 88 19.12 -7.90 -10.56
N PHE A 89 18.60 -8.95 -11.19
CA PHE A 89 19.28 -10.24 -11.39
C PHE A 89 19.12 -10.68 -12.85
N ASP A 90 20.21 -10.87 -13.52
CA ASP A 90 20.26 -11.30 -14.93
C ASP A 90 19.43 -10.42 -15.88
N GLY A 91 19.34 -9.11 -15.57
CA GLY A 91 18.55 -8.15 -16.33
C GLY A 91 17.05 -8.13 -15.98
N PHE A 92 16.63 -8.83 -14.94
CA PHE A 92 15.24 -8.85 -14.46
C PHE A 92 15.12 -8.22 -13.05
N PRO A 93 14.08 -7.41 -12.80
CA PRO A 93 13.82 -6.90 -11.47
C PRO A 93 13.19 -8.00 -10.61
N LYS A 94 13.82 -8.35 -9.50
CA LYS A 94 13.27 -9.29 -8.53
C LYS A 94 13.01 -8.61 -7.22
N ALA A 95 11.81 -8.81 -6.67
CA ALA A 95 11.40 -8.29 -5.38
C ALA A 95 11.36 -9.39 -4.33
N VAL A 96 11.83 -9.05 -3.13
CA VAL A 96 11.69 -9.86 -1.91
C VAL A 96 10.86 -9.12 -0.88
N ASN A 97 10.16 -9.89 -0.06
CA ASN A 97 9.43 -9.42 1.09
C ASN A 97 10.34 -9.34 2.33
N PRO A 98 10.51 -8.16 2.95
CA PRO A 98 11.24 -8.03 4.22
C PRO A 98 10.35 -8.12 5.46
N GLU A 99 9.08 -8.47 5.33
CA GLU A 99 8.07 -8.40 6.39
C GLU A 99 7.63 -9.77 6.89
N ILE A 100 7.26 -9.83 8.17
CA ILE A 100 6.65 -11.02 8.79
C ILE A 100 5.16 -10.84 9.09
N GLY A 101 4.64 -9.62 8.96
CA GLY A 101 3.26 -9.30 9.32
C GLY A 101 2.72 -8.06 8.65
N VAL A 102 1.41 -7.92 8.69
CA VAL A 102 0.64 -6.77 8.20
C VAL A 102 0.36 -5.82 9.35
N PHE A 103 0.56 -4.53 9.12
CA PHE A 103 0.22 -3.43 10.02
C PHE A 103 -0.73 -2.46 9.32
N GLY A 104 -2.03 -2.69 9.47
CA GLY A 104 -3.07 -1.98 8.75
C GLY A 104 -3.87 -0.99 9.60
N ILE A 105 -4.53 -0.03 8.94
CA ILE A 105 -5.61 0.77 9.54
C ILE A 105 -6.82 -0.15 9.67
N ILE A 106 -7.45 -0.19 10.86
CA ILE A 106 -8.63 -1.02 11.10
C ILE A 106 -9.94 -0.26 10.86
N GLN A 107 -9.90 1.06 10.91
CA GLN A 107 -11.06 1.93 10.72
C GLN A 107 -11.79 1.62 9.41
N GLY A 108 -13.08 1.33 9.49
CA GLY A 108 -13.93 1.02 8.33
C GLY A 108 -13.82 -0.40 7.78
N ILE A 109 -12.96 -1.25 8.33
CA ILE A 109 -12.91 -2.66 7.94
C ILE A 109 -14.18 -3.35 8.42
N ASN A 110 -14.86 -4.05 7.51
CA ASN A 110 -16.10 -4.78 7.78
C ASN A 110 -16.18 -6.07 6.94
N ALA A 111 -17.10 -6.95 7.30
CA ALA A 111 -17.24 -8.29 6.70
C ALA A 111 -17.60 -8.24 5.20
N ARG A 112 -18.38 -7.24 4.78
CA ARG A 112 -18.85 -7.10 3.39
C ARG A 112 -17.75 -6.63 2.45
N ASP A 113 -17.02 -5.59 2.88
CA ASP A 113 -16.09 -4.87 2.03
C ASP A 113 -14.68 -5.46 2.06
N ASP A 114 -14.27 -6.04 3.20
CA ASP A 114 -12.91 -6.54 3.46
C ASP A 114 -12.92 -7.97 4.03
N PRO A 115 -13.59 -8.94 3.37
CA PRO A 115 -13.88 -10.26 3.97
C PRO A 115 -12.64 -11.05 4.39
N ILE A 116 -11.52 -10.92 3.66
CA ILE A 116 -10.27 -11.61 3.98
C ILE A 116 -9.66 -11.06 5.27
N ILE A 117 -9.59 -9.72 5.39
CA ILE A 117 -9.06 -9.08 6.59
C ILE A 117 -9.99 -9.33 7.77
N TRP A 118 -11.31 -9.20 7.56
CA TRP A 118 -12.32 -9.48 8.56
C TRP A 118 -12.18 -10.88 9.14
N GLU A 119 -12.01 -11.89 8.29
CA GLU A 119 -11.79 -13.28 8.71
C GLU A 119 -10.56 -13.40 9.59
N VAL A 120 -9.43 -12.80 9.20
CA VAL A 120 -8.19 -12.85 9.97
C VAL A 120 -8.34 -12.17 11.34
N LEU A 121 -9.07 -11.05 11.42
CA LEU A 121 -9.28 -10.31 12.67
C LEU A 121 -10.23 -11.02 13.65
N HIS A 122 -11.07 -11.94 13.18
CA HIS A 122 -12.06 -12.69 13.99
C HIS A 122 -11.71 -14.18 14.16
N LYS A 123 -10.63 -14.64 13.50
CA LYS A 123 -10.16 -16.01 13.66
C LYS A 123 -9.25 -16.12 14.89
N SER A 124 -9.30 -17.28 15.56
CA SER A 124 -8.32 -17.58 16.61
C SER A 124 -6.89 -17.50 16.05
N GLY A 125 -6.02 -16.74 16.72
CA GLY A 125 -4.64 -16.52 16.31
C GLY A 125 -4.05 -15.30 17.00
N GLU A 126 -2.86 -14.87 16.53
CA GLU A 126 -2.17 -13.70 17.05
C GLU A 126 -2.65 -12.43 16.33
N VAL A 127 -3.40 -11.59 17.03
CA VAL A 127 -3.81 -10.27 16.58
C VAL A 127 -3.48 -9.25 17.66
N ILE A 128 -2.82 -8.17 17.27
CA ILE A 128 -2.60 -7.01 18.16
C ILE A 128 -3.49 -5.88 17.65
N PHE A 129 -4.38 -5.42 18.51
CA PHE A 129 -5.22 -4.25 18.26
C PHE A 129 -4.64 -3.02 18.97
N SER A 130 -4.62 -1.88 18.29
CA SER A 130 -4.15 -0.61 18.84
C SER A 130 -5.20 0.48 18.66
N ASN A 131 -5.50 1.22 19.74
CA ASN A 131 -6.40 2.37 19.74
C ASN A 131 -7.85 2.05 19.32
N VAL A 132 -8.28 0.81 19.49
CA VAL A 132 -9.66 0.35 19.36
C VAL A 132 -10.41 0.57 20.70
N LEU A 133 -11.70 0.31 20.72
CA LEU A 133 -12.45 0.17 21.97
C LEU A 133 -12.39 -1.30 22.42
N MET A 134 -12.04 -1.51 23.67
CA MET A 134 -12.17 -2.80 24.35
C MET A 134 -13.44 -2.78 25.20
N THR A 135 -14.34 -3.73 24.99
CA THR A 135 -15.55 -3.89 25.81
C THR A 135 -15.25 -4.48 27.17
N GLU A 136 -16.21 -4.48 28.08
CA GLU A 136 -16.07 -5.11 29.41
C GLU A 136 -15.92 -6.63 29.32
N ASP A 137 -16.46 -7.23 28.26
CA ASP A 137 -16.37 -8.69 28.00
C ASP A 137 -15.05 -9.09 27.31
N GLY A 138 -14.19 -8.09 27.01
CA GLY A 138 -12.89 -8.33 26.36
C GLY A 138 -12.94 -8.35 24.84
N ASP A 139 -14.08 -8.10 24.23
CA ASP A 139 -14.21 -7.93 22.77
C ASP A 139 -13.65 -6.59 22.32
N VAL A 140 -13.37 -6.47 21.02
CA VAL A 140 -12.88 -5.25 20.40
C VAL A 140 -13.92 -4.66 19.43
N TYR A 141 -14.00 -3.33 19.42
CA TYR A 141 -14.85 -2.58 18.49
C TYR A 141 -14.07 -1.43 17.85
N TRP A 142 -14.35 -1.15 16.59
CA TRP A 142 -13.83 0.01 15.86
C TRP A 142 -14.92 0.63 14.99
N GLU A 143 -14.80 1.92 14.73
CA GLU A 143 -15.77 2.64 13.90
C GLU A 143 -15.76 2.11 12.48
N GLY A 144 -16.96 1.89 11.91
CA GLY A 144 -17.16 1.35 10.57
C GLY A 144 -17.04 -0.17 10.45
N SER A 145 -16.98 -0.89 11.58
CA SER A 145 -17.01 -2.35 11.61
C SER A 145 -18.35 -2.95 11.19
N GLU A 146 -19.42 -2.14 11.18
CA GLU A 146 -20.81 -2.58 10.99
C GLU A 146 -21.33 -3.50 12.14
N LEU A 147 -20.54 -3.68 13.20
CA LEU A 147 -20.99 -4.34 14.43
C LEU A 147 -21.87 -3.40 15.27
N PRO A 148 -22.74 -3.94 16.12
CA PRO A 148 -23.48 -3.13 17.09
C PRO A 148 -22.52 -2.31 17.95
N LYS A 149 -22.74 -0.99 18.01
CA LYS A 149 -21.90 -0.10 18.80
C LYS A 149 -22.10 -0.39 20.28
N PRO A 150 -21.03 -0.69 21.06
CA PRO A 150 -21.11 -0.97 22.49
C PRO A 150 -21.68 0.22 23.28
N GLU A 151 -22.24 -0.03 24.45
CA GLU A 151 -22.69 1.03 25.35
C GLU A 151 -21.52 1.68 26.11
N ARG A 152 -20.49 0.89 26.44
CA ARG A 152 -19.33 1.32 27.22
C ARG A 152 -18.11 0.43 26.98
N GLY A 153 -16.95 0.91 27.40
CA GLY A 153 -15.69 0.18 27.31
C GLY A 153 -14.50 1.07 27.65
N TYR A 154 -13.33 0.65 27.22
CA TYR A 154 -12.07 1.38 27.35
C TYR A 154 -11.46 1.62 25.98
N ASN A 155 -11.12 2.87 25.70
CA ASN A 155 -10.41 3.25 24.46
C ASN A 155 -9.09 3.98 24.79
N TYR A 156 -8.47 4.60 23.78
CA TYR A 156 -7.20 5.33 23.90
C TYR A 156 -7.25 6.54 24.86
N GLU A 157 -8.44 7.06 25.23
CA GLU A 157 -8.64 8.12 26.22
C GLU A 157 -8.97 7.57 27.62
N GLY A 158 -9.23 6.27 27.74
CA GLY A 158 -9.66 5.62 28.99
C GLY A 158 -11.09 5.12 28.93
N LYS A 159 -11.86 5.30 30.03
CA LYS A 159 -13.27 4.90 30.08
C LYS A 159 -14.09 5.66 29.06
N TRP A 160 -14.82 4.92 28.25
CA TRP A 160 -15.69 5.46 27.20
C TRP A 160 -17.12 4.97 27.38
N ILE A 161 -18.09 5.85 27.12
CA ILE A 161 -19.53 5.56 27.10
C ILE A 161 -20.14 6.14 25.82
N ARG A 162 -21.16 5.48 25.29
CA ARG A 162 -21.83 5.86 24.03
C ARG A 162 -22.40 7.29 24.09
N GLU A 163 -22.98 7.67 25.21
CA GLU A 163 -23.61 8.99 25.42
C GLU A 163 -22.61 10.14 25.39
N SER A 164 -21.31 9.87 25.49
CA SER A 164 -20.28 10.92 25.42
C SER A 164 -20.24 11.64 24.07
N GLY A 165 -20.83 11.05 23.01
CA GLY A 165 -20.76 11.57 21.66
C GLY A 165 -19.36 11.50 21.02
N LYS A 166 -18.36 10.97 21.75
CA LYS A 166 -16.99 10.79 21.23
C LYS A 166 -16.87 9.52 20.40
N PRO A 167 -15.94 9.48 19.42
CA PRO A 167 -15.61 8.25 18.72
C PRO A 167 -15.19 7.13 19.65
N ALA A 168 -15.65 5.90 19.40
CA ALA A 168 -15.29 4.74 20.20
C ALA A 168 -13.83 4.34 19.98
N SER A 169 -13.36 4.38 18.74
CA SER A 169 -11.96 4.12 18.38
C SER A 169 -11.29 5.35 17.79
N HIS A 170 -9.96 5.39 17.84
CA HIS A 170 -9.19 6.47 17.21
C HIS A 170 -9.26 6.34 15.67
N PRO A 171 -9.31 7.45 14.89
CA PRO A 171 -9.28 7.38 13.43
C PRO A 171 -8.07 6.64 12.86
N ASN A 172 -6.95 6.60 13.59
CA ASN A 172 -5.75 5.84 13.25
C ASN A 172 -5.62 4.55 14.10
N ALA A 173 -6.74 3.93 14.47
CA ALA A 173 -6.72 2.61 15.08
C ALA A 173 -6.15 1.58 14.11
N ARG A 174 -5.36 0.62 14.64
CA ARG A 174 -4.57 -0.31 13.84
C ARG A 174 -4.77 -1.75 14.30
N PHE A 175 -4.47 -2.65 13.37
CA PHE A 175 -4.25 -4.06 13.68
C PHE A 175 -2.86 -4.50 13.21
N THR A 176 -2.32 -5.51 13.87
CA THR A 176 -1.10 -6.21 13.47
C THR A 176 -1.37 -7.70 13.49
N VAL A 177 -1.07 -8.39 12.41
CA VAL A 177 -1.25 -9.84 12.25
C VAL A 177 -0.09 -10.44 11.48
N PRO A 178 0.30 -11.71 11.73
CA PRO A 178 1.27 -12.42 10.90
C PRO A 178 0.76 -12.55 9.45
N LEU A 179 1.67 -12.45 8.47
CA LEU A 179 1.34 -12.72 7.06
C LEU A 179 0.76 -14.12 6.87
N THR A 180 1.25 -15.09 7.63
CA THR A 180 0.78 -16.50 7.60
C THR A 180 -0.68 -16.68 8.01
N SER A 181 -1.33 -15.67 8.57
CA SER A 181 -2.76 -15.70 8.89
C SER A 181 -3.66 -15.51 7.67
N PHE A 182 -3.13 -14.98 6.56
CA PHE A 182 -3.91 -14.68 5.36
C PHE A 182 -4.07 -15.89 4.46
N LYS A 183 -5.30 -16.21 4.07
CA LYS A 183 -5.61 -17.34 3.18
C LYS A 183 -5.15 -17.15 1.74
N ASN A 184 -4.90 -15.89 1.33
CA ASN A 184 -4.36 -15.53 0.03
C ASN A 184 -2.86 -15.29 0.06
N LEU A 185 -2.13 -15.79 1.07
CA LEU A 185 -0.69 -15.72 1.13
C LEU A 185 -0.08 -16.49 -0.05
N ASP A 186 0.84 -15.84 -0.78
CA ASP A 186 1.56 -16.47 -1.89
C ASP A 186 2.61 -17.47 -1.38
N GLY A 187 2.82 -18.56 -2.09
CA GLY A 187 3.84 -19.57 -1.72
C GLY A 187 5.29 -19.05 -1.79
N ASN A 188 5.51 -17.90 -2.47
CA ASN A 188 6.82 -17.24 -2.54
C ASN A 188 7.00 -16.11 -1.53
N TRP A 189 6.13 -15.99 -0.53
CA TRP A 189 6.15 -14.86 0.41
C TRP A 189 7.47 -14.73 1.19
N ASP A 190 8.17 -15.84 1.43
CA ASP A 190 9.46 -15.92 2.13
C ASP A 190 10.61 -16.39 1.24
N ASN A 191 10.39 -16.45 -0.09
CA ASN A 191 11.41 -16.88 -1.04
C ASN A 191 12.59 -15.89 -1.10
N PRO A 192 13.80 -16.27 -0.67
CA PRO A 192 14.95 -15.37 -0.65
C PRO A 192 15.45 -14.98 -2.04
N ASN A 193 15.09 -15.74 -3.09
CA ASN A 193 15.41 -15.40 -4.48
C ASN A 193 14.42 -14.39 -5.05
N GLY A 194 13.35 -14.07 -4.33
CA GLY A 194 12.30 -13.15 -4.76
C GLY A 194 11.51 -13.62 -5.96
N VAL A 195 10.62 -12.74 -6.41
CA VAL A 195 9.77 -12.93 -7.60
C VAL A 195 10.11 -11.88 -8.65
N VAL A 196 10.02 -12.25 -9.93
CA VAL A 196 10.22 -11.30 -11.03
C VAL A 196 9.04 -10.35 -11.08
N ILE A 197 9.29 -9.04 -11.10
CA ILE A 197 8.25 -8.02 -11.17
C ILE A 197 7.95 -7.68 -12.63
N ASP A 198 6.70 -7.86 -13.03
CA ASP A 198 6.19 -7.56 -14.35
C ASP A 198 5.53 -6.18 -14.45
N GLY A 199 5.00 -5.66 -13.34
CA GLY A 199 4.36 -4.36 -13.28
C GLY A 199 4.59 -3.60 -11.98
N ILE A 200 4.50 -2.27 -12.05
CA ILE A 200 4.49 -1.36 -10.90
C ILE A 200 3.22 -0.52 -10.96
N ILE A 201 2.49 -0.46 -9.86
CA ILE A 201 1.29 0.35 -9.71
C ILE A 201 1.60 1.54 -8.79
N PHE A 202 1.36 2.74 -9.25
CA PHE A 202 1.29 3.94 -8.45
C PHE A 202 -0.17 4.37 -8.32
N GLY A 203 -0.74 4.20 -7.14
CA GLY A 203 -2.13 4.53 -6.86
C GLY A 203 -2.27 5.85 -6.13
N VAL A 204 -3.32 6.59 -6.45
CA VAL A 204 -3.63 7.90 -5.85
C VAL A 204 -5.05 7.91 -5.30
N ARG A 205 -5.34 8.95 -4.52
CA ARG A 205 -6.68 9.35 -4.14
C ARG A 205 -6.94 10.73 -4.70
N ASP A 206 -7.53 10.76 -5.89
CA ASP A 206 -7.84 11.99 -6.63
C ASP A 206 -9.31 11.95 -7.02
N TYR A 207 -10.03 13.03 -6.73
CA TYR A 207 -11.48 13.05 -6.89
C TYR A 207 -11.93 13.56 -8.25
N SER A 208 -11.05 14.18 -9.06
CA SER A 208 -11.49 14.92 -10.23
C SER A 208 -10.56 14.94 -11.44
N THR A 209 -9.25 14.68 -11.27
CA THR A 209 -8.27 14.96 -12.34
C THR A 209 -7.66 13.71 -12.95
N LEU A 210 -7.23 12.73 -12.15
CA LEU A 210 -6.58 11.55 -12.67
C LEU A 210 -7.59 10.48 -13.08
N ILE A 211 -7.46 10.00 -14.31
CA ILE A 211 -8.29 8.90 -14.84
C ILE A 211 -8.10 7.60 -14.03
N PRO A 212 -9.06 6.65 -14.11
CA PRO A 212 -9.02 5.43 -13.32
C PRO A 212 -7.79 4.57 -13.49
N VAL A 213 -7.28 4.43 -14.72
CA VAL A 213 -6.09 3.65 -15.02
C VAL A 213 -5.37 4.16 -16.24
N VAL A 214 -4.03 4.23 -16.17
CA VAL A 214 -3.15 4.59 -17.27
C VAL A 214 -1.88 3.74 -17.23
N GLU A 215 -1.37 3.29 -18.40
CA GLU A 215 -0.07 2.65 -18.57
C GLU A 215 0.92 3.65 -19.15
N ALA A 216 2.12 3.74 -18.58
CA ALA A 216 3.20 4.57 -19.08
C ALA A 216 3.77 4.05 -20.41
N PHE A 217 4.27 4.94 -21.25
CA PHE A 217 4.92 4.57 -22.52
C PHE A 217 6.24 3.80 -22.33
N SER A 218 6.95 4.08 -21.24
CA SER A 218 8.24 3.48 -20.93
C SER A 218 8.53 3.59 -19.44
N TRP A 219 9.59 2.92 -18.97
CA TRP A 219 10.08 3.04 -17.61
C TRP A 219 10.34 4.51 -17.20
N SER A 220 11.13 5.23 -17.99
CA SER A 220 11.47 6.62 -17.66
C SER A 220 10.26 7.55 -17.67
N HIS A 221 9.33 7.35 -18.62
CA HIS A 221 8.07 8.08 -18.65
C HIS A 221 7.26 7.78 -17.38
N GLY A 222 7.06 6.52 -17.01
CA GLY A 222 6.29 6.14 -15.82
C GLY A 222 6.90 6.65 -14.52
N VAL A 223 8.23 6.59 -14.39
CA VAL A 223 8.93 7.16 -13.23
C VAL A 223 8.72 8.67 -13.13
N ALA A 224 8.83 9.41 -14.25
CA ALA A 224 8.74 10.86 -14.23
C ALA A 224 7.30 11.39 -14.17
N THR A 225 6.38 10.81 -14.95
CA THR A 225 5.03 11.36 -15.18
C THR A 225 3.94 10.70 -14.36
N ILE A 226 4.16 9.46 -13.85
CA ILE A 226 3.19 8.79 -13.00
C ILE A 226 3.72 8.78 -11.56
N GLY A 227 4.90 8.20 -11.32
CA GLY A 227 5.42 8.05 -9.96
C GLY A 227 5.85 9.37 -9.32
N ALA A 228 6.72 10.14 -10.01
CA ALA A 228 7.30 11.34 -9.44
C ALA A 228 6.35 12.54 -9.36
N SER A 229 5.30 12.56 -10.17
CA SER A 229 4.30 13.65 -10.17
C SER A 229 3.08 13.37 -9.32
N MET A 230 3.06 12.25 -8.59
CA MET A 230 1.89 11.86 -7.77
C MET A 230 1.46 12.97 -6.83
N GLU A 231 0.19 13.30 -6.90
CA GLU A 231 -0.55 14.04 -5.89
C GLU A 231 -1.68 13.16 -5.37
N SER A 232 -1.97 13.25 -4.08
CA SER A 232 -3.04 12.45 -3.48
C SER A 232 -3.71 13.23 -2.36
N ALA A 233 -5.02 13.09 -2.23
CA ALA A 233 -5.76 13.71 -1.14
C ALA A 233 -5.25 13.18 0.21
N ARG A 234 -5.05 14.09 1.16
CA ARG A 234 -4.73 13.74 2.55
C ARG A 234 -5.85 12.91 3.15
N THR A 235 -5.47 11.90 3.90
CA THR A 235 -6.43 11.15 4.72
C THR A 235 -6.48 11.73 6.11
N SER A 236 -7.65 11.69 6.75
CA SER A 236 -7.92 12.21 8.10
C SER A 236 -7.21 11.48 9.26
N ALA A 237 -6.14 10.75 9.00
CA ALA A 237 -5.25 10.28 10.06
C ALA A 237 -4.59 11.46 10.81
N VAL A 238 -4.62 12.67 10.23
CA VAL A 238 -4.26 13.94 10.85
C VAL A 238 -5.54 14.75 11.01
N ILE A 239 -5.94 15.03 12.23
CA ILE A 239 -7.11 15.83 12.57
C ILE A 239 -7.01 17.18 11.82
N GLY A 240 -7.94 17.44 10.91
CA GLY A 240 -8.26 18.79 10.52
C GLY A 240 -8.18 19.26 9.09
N LYS A 241 -7.97 18.46 8.05
CA LYS A 241 -8.29 18.83 6.64
C LYS A 241 -8.21 17.59 5.76
N SER A 242 -9.36 17.04 5.41
CA SER A 242 -9.50 16.02 4.37
C SER A 242 -9.69 16.71 3.02
N ASP A 243 -9.24 16.04 1.97
CA ASP A 243 -9.53 16.31 0.55
C ASP A 243 -8.64 17.32 -0.19
N GLU A 244 -7.67 17.97 0.44
CA GLU A 244 -6.65 18.74 -0.28
C GLU A 244 -5.61 17.78 -0.91
N LEU A 245 -5.32 17.96 -2.20
CA LEU A 245 -4.25 17.24 -2.89
C LEU A 245 -2.89 17.67 -2.33
N GLU A 246 -2.06 16.72 -2.02
CA GLU A 246 -0.70 16.93 -1.56
C GLU A 246 0.26 16.18 -2.47
N PHE A 247 1.33 16.86 -2.86
CA PHE A 247 2.43 16.26 -3.59
C PHE A 247 3.09 15.16 -2.75
N ASN A 248 3.01 13.94 -3.22
CA ASN A 248 3.57 12.78 -2.54
C ASN A 248 4.13 11.76 -3.54
N PRO A 249 5.26 12.08 -4.19
CA PRO A 249 5.85 11.25 -5.23
C PRO A 249 6.07 9.82 -4.74
N MET A 250 5.56 8.85 -5.50
CA MET A 250 5.67 7.40 -5.23
C MET A 250 5.20 6.99 -3.84
N ALA A 251 4.42 7.84 -3.13
CA ALA A 251 3.98 7.67 -1.75
C ALA A 251 5.15 7.41 -0.75
N ILE A 252 6.32 8.02 -0.99
CA ILE A 252 7.57 7.71 -0.25
C ILE A 252 8.09 8.88 0.58
N LEU A 253 7.58 10.12 0.41
CA LEU A 253 8.17 11.31 1.05
C LEU A 253 8.35 11.19 2.56
N ASP A 254 7.38 10.61 3.24
CA ASP A 254 7.43 10.42 4.71
C ASP A 254 8.59 9.55 5.18
N PHE A 255 9.15 8.74 4.28
CA PHE A 255 10.19 7.75 4.59
C PHE A 255 11.54 8.08 3.95
N MET A 256 11.64 9.18 3.21
CA MET A 256 12.82 9.48 2.40
C MET A 256 13.89 10.26 3.17
N PRO A 257 15.04 9.65 3.48
CA PRO A 257 16.15 10.32 4.17
C PRO A 257 17.14 10.99 3.22
N ILE A 258 16.95 10.83 1.91
CA ILE A 258 17.78 11.39 0.84
C ILE A 258 16.94 12.36 0.01
N SER A 259 17.58 13.19 -0.82
CA SER A 259 16.83 14.09 -1.71
C SER A 259 16.01 13.31 -2.73
N LEU A 260 14.83 13.85 -3.09
CA LEU A 260 13.97 13.29 -4.13
C LEU A 260 14.73 13.11 -5.46
N SER A 261 15.58 14.05 -5.81
CA SER A 261 16.39 13.97 -7.04
C SER A 261 17.36 12.79 -7.04
N ARG A 262 17.98 12.46 -5.87
CA ARG A 262 18.86 11.29 -5.73
C ARG A 262 18.04 10.00 -5.84
N TYR A 263 16.88 9.94 -5.20
CA TYR A 263 15.97 8.81 -5.23
C TYR A 263 15.46 8.53 -6.66
N LEU A 264 14.95 9.54 -7.37
CA LEU A 264 14.48 9.40 -8.75
C LEU A 264 15.61 9.02 -9.72
N ARG A 265 16.81 9.58 -9.52
CA ARG A 265 17.98 9.18 -10.32
C ARG A 265 18.33 7.71 -10.14
N ASN A 266 18.22 7.20 -8.90
CA ASN A 266 18.41 5.77 -8.64
C ASN A 266 17.39 4.92 -9.39
N TYR A 267 16.11 5.31 -9.38
CA TYR A 267 15.05 4.66 -10.17
C TYR A 267 15.33 4.63 -11.66
N LEU A 268 15.68 5.79 -12.23
CA LEU A 268 16.00 5.89 -13.66
C LEU A 268 17.22 5.05 -14.05
N ASN A 269 18.25 5.03 -13.20
CA ASN A 269 19.45 4.23 -13.43
C ASN A 269 19.19 2.72 -13.23
N PHE A 270 18.32 2.35 -12.30
CA PHE A 270 17.89 0.96 -12.12
C PHE A 270 17.27 0.41 -13.42
N GLY A 271 16.31 1.14 -14.00
CA GLY A 271 15.66 0.71 -15.24
C GLY A 271 16.60 0.54 -16.44
N LYS A 272 17.69 1.34 -16.52
CA LYS A 272 18.67 1.22 -17.60
C LYS A 272 19.44 -0.11 -17.59
N ARG A 273 19.49 -0.81 -16.47
CA ARG A 273 20.18 -2.10 -16.33
C ARG A 273 19.30 -3.29 -16.68
N LEU A 274 18.00 -3.06 -16.77
CA LEU A 274 17.04 -4.11 -17.03
C LEU A 274 16.98 -4.46 -18.52
N ARG A 275 16.99 -5.75 -18.84
CA ARG A 275 16.68 -6.25 -20.19
C ARG A 275 15.18 -6.10 -20.51
N ARG A 276 14.35 -6.29 -19.47
CA ARG A 276 12.90 -6.08 -19.53
C ARG A 276 12.47 -5.28 -18.30
N SER A 277 12.09 -4.05 -18.52
CA SER A 277 11.53 -3.21 -17.47
C SER A 277 10.08 -3.59 -17.17
N PRO A 278 9.65 -3.57 -15.91
CA PRO A 278 8.23 -3.66 -15.59
C PRO A 278 7.43 -2.56 -16.27
N LYS A 279 6.19 -2.86 -16.63
CA LYS A 279 5.25 -1.81 -17.04
C LYS A 279 4.85 -0.97 -15.83
N ILE A 280 4.67 0.34 -16.01
CA ILE A 280 4.26 1.25 -14.93
C ILE A 280 2.85 1.72 -15.19
N PHE A 281 2.00 1.61 -14.15
CA PHE A 281 0.60 1.97 -14.19
C PHE A 281 0.28 3.03 -13.13
N GLY A 282 -0.56 4.00 -13.48
CA GLY A 282 -1.23 4.90 -12.56
C GLY A 282 -2.65 4.41 -12.28
N PHE A 283 -3.06 4.32 -11.00
CA PHE A 283 -4.40 3.89 -10.60
C PHE A 283 -5.08 4.94 -9.72
N ASN A 284 -6.37 5.20 -9.99
CA ASN A 284 -7.20 6.09 -9.18
C ASN A 284 -8.60 5.49 -8.96
N TYR A 285 -8.92 5.13 -7.73
CA TYR A 285 -10.21 4.51 -7.35
C TYR A 285 -11.25 5.51 -6.83
N PHE A 286 -10.98 6.82 -6.89
CA PHE A 286 -11.71 7.79 -6.07
C PHE A 286 -12.40 8.90 -6.86
N LEU A 287 -12.51 8.78 -8.18
CA LEU A 287 -13.22 9.77 -8.99
C LEU A 287 -14.64 9.97 -8.50
N LYS A 288 -15.07 11.23 -8.47
CA LYS A 288 -16.42 11.63 -8.08
C LYS A 288 -17.08 12.43 -9.21
N ASP A 289 -18.40 12.34 -9.24
CA ASP A 289 -19.24 13.19 -10.09
C ASP A 289 -19.45 14.58 -9.48
N GLU A 290 -20.17 15.44 -10.18
CA GLU A 290 -20.52 16.80 -9.75
C GLU A 290 -21.39 16.83 -8.47
N ASN A 291 -22.04 15.71 -8.12
CA ASN A 291 -22.81 15.54 -6.88
C ASN A 291 -21.97 14.95 -5.74
N ASN A 292 -20.65 14.90 -5.91
CA ASN A 292 -19.69 14.35 -4.93
C ASN A 292 -19.86 12.84 -4.66
N LYS A 293 -20.50 12.10 -5.58
CA LYS A 293 -20.68 10.66 -5.50
C LYS A 293 -19.57 9.95 -6.27
N PHE A 294 -19.01 8.87 -5.69
CA PHE A 294 -18.01 8.07 -6.38
C PHE A 294 -18.56 7.47 -7.68
N LEU A 295 -17.79 7.67 -8.76
CA LEU A 295 -18.07 7.09 -10.08
C LEU A 295 -17.75 5.59 -10.12
N ASN A 296 -16.86 5.13 -9.26
CA ASN A 296 -16.34 3.78 -9.24
C ASN A 296 -16.96 2.97 -8.09
N SER A 297 -17.22 1.71 -8.36
CA SER A 297 -17.50 0.72 -7.33
C SER A 297 -16.18 0.12 -6.78
N LYS A 298 -16.25 -0.56 -5.64
CA LYS A 298 -15.08 -1.29 -5.11
C LYS A 298 -14.67 -2.46 -6.00
N GLU A 299 -15.59 -3.04 -6.77
CA GLU A 299 -15.34 -4.15 -7.68
C GLU A 299 -14.59 -3.73 -8.95
N ASP A 300 -14.67 -2.47 -9.37
CA ASP A 300 -14.00 -1.96 -10.57
C ASP A 300 -12.48 -2.09 -10.49
N LYS A 301 -11.90 -2.14 -9.29
CA LYS A 301 -10.47 -2.43 -9.07
C LYS A 301 -10.04 -3.72 -9.75
N ARG A 302 -10.89 -4.75 -9.75
CA ARG A 302 -10.60 -6.03 -10.39
C ARG A 302 -10.49 -5.89 -11.90
N ILE A 303 -11.31 -5.04 -12.50
CA ILE A 303 -11.30 -4.76 -13.94
C ILE A 303 -9.98 -4.09 -14.31
N TRP A 304 -9.55 -3.07 -13.56
CA TRP A 304 -8.31 -2.34 -13.86
C TRP A 304 -7.07 -3.19 -13.63
N VAL A 305 -7.05 -3.99 -12.56
CA VAL A 305 -5.98 -4.98 -12.33
C VAL A 305 -5.95 -5.99 -13.47
N SER A 306 -7.10 -6.54 -13.89
CA SER A 306 -7.19 -7.47 -15.01
C SER A 306 -6.67 -6.85 -16.30
N TRP A 307 -7.02 -5.58 -16.59
CA TRP A 307 -6.49 -4.87 -17.74
C TRP A 307 -4.97 -4.72 -17.66
N ALA A 308 -4.41 -4.34 -16.51
CA ALA A 308 -2.96 -4.21 -16.33
C ALA A 308 -2.22 -5.54 -16.54
N VAL A 309 -2.79 -6.65 -16.05
CA VAL A 309 -2.25 -8.01 -16.29
C VAL A 309 -2.26 -8.33 -17.79
N LYS A 310 -3.38 -8.11 -18.49
CA LYS A 310 -3.48 -8.33 -19.93
C LYS A 310 -2.52 -7.45 -20.73
N ARG A 311 -2.25 -6.23 -20.26
CA ARG A 311 -1.21 -5.36 -20.85
C ARG A 311 0.19 -5.92 -20.66
N VAL A 312 0.48 -6.53 -19.51
CA VAL A 312 1.75 -7.22 -19.25
C VAL A 312 1.88 -8.45 -20.17
N GLU A 313 0.81 -9.19 -20.35
CA GLU A 313 0.74 -10.36 -21.23
C GLU A 313 0.70 -10.02 -22.74
N GLU A 314 0.50 -8.73 -23.09
CA GLU A 314 0.32 -8.26 -24.46
C GLU A 314 -0.88 -8.94 -25.16
N THR A 315 -1.95 -9.19 -24.39
CA THR A 315 -3.19 -9.85 -24.85
C THR A 315 -4.36 -8.89 -25.03
N THR A 316 -4.17 -7.60 -24.77
CA THR A 316 -5.20 -6.57 -25.00
C THR A 316 -4.58 -5.30 -25.58
N ASP A 317 -5.35 -4.63 -26.43
CA ASP A 317 -5.00 -3.34 -27.00
C ASP A 317 -5.25 -2.21 -26.02
N ALA A 318 -4.78 -1.00 -26.36
CA ALA A 318 -4.97 0.21 -25.59
C ALA A 318 -5.07 1.44 -26.51
N ILE A 319 -5.77 2.45 -26.05
CA ILE A 319 -5.84 3.75 -26.73
C ILE A 319 -4.59 4.54 -26.36
N TYR A 320 -3.88 5.05 -27.37
CA TYR A 320 -2.80 6.01 -27.17
C TYR A 320 -3.37 7.39 -26.84
N THR A 321 -2.88 8.01 -25.76
CA THR A 321 -3.20 9.38 -25.37
C THR A 321 -1.93 10.15 -25.04
N PRO A 322 -1.95 11.48 -24.92
CA PRO A 322 -0.76 12.24 -24.55
C PRO A 322 -0.15 11.88 -23.19
N ILE A 323 -0.91 11.26 -22.28
CA ILE A 323 -0.47 10.92 -20.91
C ILE A 323 -0.06 9.46 -20.74
N GLY A 324 -0.32 8.61 -21.73
CA GLY A 324 -0.06 7.17 -21.67
C GLY A 324 -1.09 6.36 -22.44
N PHE A 325 -1.08 5.03 -22.23
CA PHE A 325 -2.08 4.13 -22.79
C PHE A 325 -3.23 3.95 -21.81
N ILE A 326 -4.46 3.96 -22.31
CA ILE A 326 -5.67 3.74 -21.51
C ILE A 326 -6.50 2.59 -22.11
N PRO A 327 -7.38 1.92 -21.32
CA PRO A 327 -8.25 0.88 -21.86
C PRO A 327 -9.25 1.43 -22.90
N PHE A 328 -9.67 0.55 -23.81
CA PHE A 328 -10.90 0.80 -24.59
C PHE A 328 -12.10 0.76 -23.63
N LEU A 329 -13.05 1.64 -23.86
CA LEU A 329 -14.33 1.66 -23.13
C LEU A 329 -15.23 0.53 -23.59
#